data_15a39f0ad5a20ce435b5168dc6bfe9ca
#
_entry.id   15a39f0ad5a20ce435b5168dc6bfe9ca
#
_cell.length_a   1.000
_cell.length_b   1.000
_cell.length_c   1.000
_cell.angle_alpha   90.00
_cell.angle_beta   90.00
_cell.angle_gamma   90.00
#
_symmetry.space_group_name_H-M   'P 1'
#
loop_
_entity.id
_entity.type
_entity.pdbx_description
1 polymer ?
#
loop_
_entity_poly.entity_id
_entity_poly.type
_entity_poly.pdbx_seq_one_letter_code
_entity_poly.pdbx_strand_id
1 'polypeptide(L)'
;SAITRLFQRIELRDAQRYFLLMRSYLQEDEDNKIILALDSTSISSYSTRLTHIEYGKNKDDDALPQLNVLFLVDQKSGLPIFYRFYDGNVPDVSTIRHTIADQALLNMKNVVLVADKGYNSVKNINDCLINKVEFIFNVRLGTKGCLARELIDEHRKEFADLNSGDPYIRKNIAT
;
A
#
# COMPACT_ATOMS: atom_id res chain seq x y z
N SER A 1 -28.41 12.15 15.76
CA SER A 1 -27.77 13.43 15.38
C SER A 1 -27.82 13.66 13.88
N ALA A 2 -27.52 14.86 13.40
CA ALA A 2 -27.43 15.15 11.96
C ALA A 2 -26.32 14.32 11.30
N ILE A 3 -25.20 14.12 12.00
CA ILE A 3 -24.06 13.28 11.57
C ILE A 3 -24.51 11.84 11.38
N THR A 4 -25.25 11.25 12.34
CA THR A 4 -25.77 9.89 12.25
C THR A 4 -26.65 9.71 11.00
N ARG A 5 -27.53 10.68 10.73
CA ARG A 5 -28.39 10.68 9.53
C ARG A 5 -27.60 10.80 8.23
N LEU A 6 -26.52 11.57 8.24
CA LEU A 6 -25.62 11.68 7.09
C LEU A 6 -24.97 10.33 6.76
N PHE A 7 -24.34 9.69 7.76
CA PHE A 7 -23.68 8.40 7.56
C PHE A 7 -24.66 7.28 7.12
N GLN A 8 -25.89 7.31 7.61
CA GLN A 8 -26.94 6.36 7.16
C GLN A 8 -27.38 6.56 5.70
N ARG A 9 -27.04 7.68 5.07
CA ARG A 9 -27.38 7.99 3.68
C ARG A 9 -26.24 7.76 2.69
N ILE A 10 -25.01 7.56 3.19
CA ILE A 10 -23.86 7.26 2.33
C ILE A 10 -24.03 5.87 1.77
N GLU A 11 -24.06 5.77 0.44
CA GLU A 11 -24.19 4.52 -0.30
C GLU A 11 -22.90 4.21 -1.06
N LEU A 12 -22.77 2.97 -1.54
CA LEU A 12 -21.63 2.55 -2.36
C LEU A 12 -21.37 3.46 -3.56
N ARG A 13 -22.43 3.97 -4.19
CA ARG A 13 -22.32 4.93 -5.29
C ARG A 13 -21.65 6.25 -4.90
N ASP A 14 -21.77 6.67 -3.64
CA ASP A 14 -21.15 7.90 -3.15
C ASP A 14 -19.64 7.68 -2.97
N ALA A 15 -19.21 6.50 -2.51
CA ALA A 15 -17.82 6.10 -2.48
C ALA A 15 -17.22 6.05 -3.90
N GLN A 16 -17.93 5.48 -4.87
CA GLN A 16 -17.48 5.45 -6.26
C GLN A 16 -17.31 6.86 -6.86
N ARG A 17 -18.26 7.76 -6.60
CA ARG A 17 -18.16 9.17 -7.01
C ARG A 17 -17.00 9.88 -6.37
N TYR A 18 -16.75 9.61 -5.09
CA TYR A 18 -15.60 10.13 -4.37
C TYR A 18 -14.29 9.70 -5.04
N PHE A 19 -14.11 8.42 -5.36
CA PHE A 19 -12.90 7.94 -6.01
C PHE A 19 -12.67 8.56 -7.39
N LEU A 20 -13.74 8.67 -8.20
CA LEU A 20 -13.66 9.34 -9.51
C LEU A 20 -13.28 10.82 -9.37
N LEU A 21 -13.81 11.49 -8.34
CA LEU A 21 -13.45 12.88 -8.05
C LEU A 21 -11.99 12.97 -7.58
N MET A 22 -11.57 12.14 -6.64
CA MET A 22 -10.19 12.14 -6.15
C MET A 22 -9.18 11.89 -7.26
N ARG A 23 -9.51 10.98 -8.19
CA ARG A 23 -8.69 10.75 -9.38
C ARG A 23 -8.41 12.03 -10.17
N SER A 24 -9.35 12.96 -10.25
CA SER A 24 -9.17 14.22 -11.00
C SER A 24 -8.13 15.16 -10.35
N TYR A 25 -7.75 14.91 -9.10
CA TYR A 25 -6.71 15.65 -8.38
C TYR A 25 -5.33 14.97 -8.40
N LEU A 26 -5.20 13.81 -9.04
CA LEU A 26 -3.91 13.15 -9.19
C LEU A 26 -2.93 14.05 -9.93
N GLN A 27 -1.72 14.11 -9.42
CA GLN A 27 -0.64 14.89 -10.00
C GLN A 27 0.46 13.97 -10.50
N GLU A 28 0.82 14.15 -11.77
CA GLU A 28 1.95 13.47 -12.37
C GLU A 28 3.26 14.12 -11.90
N ASP A 29 4.32 13.33 -11.79
CA ASP A 29 5.67 13.82 -11.55
C ASP A 29 6.32 14.32 -12.86
N GLU A 30 7.63 14.66 -12.81
CA GLU A 30 8.39 15.15 -13.97
C GLU A 30 8.49 14.12 -15.10
N ASP A 31 8.35 12.82 -14.76
CA ASP A 31 8.36 11.69 -15.70
C ASP A 31 6.96 11.29 -16.16
N ASN A 32 5.93 12.09 -15.90
CA ASN A 32 4.50 11.82 -16.13
C ASN A 32 4.02 10.54 -15.40
N LYS A 33 4.56 10.29 -14.20
CA LYS A 33 4.16 9.17 -13.34
C LYS A 33 3.33 9.66 -12.17
N ILE A 34 2.41 8.81 -11.74
CA ILE A 34 1.62 9.00 -10.52
C ILE A 34 2.19 8.10 -9.44
N ILE A 35 2.73 8.67 -8.37
CA ILE A 35 3.32 7.90 -7.28
C ILE A 35 2.28 7.74 -6.18
N LEU A 36 1.83 6.51 -5.96
CA LEU A 36 0.82 6.16 -4.95
C LEU A 36 1.45 5.37 -3.80
N ALA A 37 1.37 5.91 -2.59
CA ALA A 37 1.70 5.17 -1.39
C ALA A 37 0.53 4.25 -1.01
N LEU A 38 0.87 2.98 -0.78
CA LEU A 38 -0.03 1.97 -0.29
C LEU A 38 0.28 1.69 1.18
N ASP A 39 -0.69 1.89 2.04
CA ASP A 39 -0.60 1.55 3.45
C ASP A 39 -1.91 1.00 3.98
N SER A 40 -1.86 0.28 5.08
CA SER A 40 -3.02 -0.27 5.75
C SER A 40 -3.01 0.05 7.23
N THR A 41 -4.19 0.18 7.80
CA THR A 41 -4.37 0.31 9.24
C THR A 41 -5.46 -0.65 9.72
N SER A 42 -5.39 -1.03 10.99
CA SER A 42 -6.43 -1.81 11.66
C SER A 42 -7.28 -0.89 12.51
N ILE A 43 -8.57 -1.12 12.53
CA ILE A 43 -9.52 -0.42 13.39
C ILE A 43 -10.20 -1.45 14.27
N SER A 44 -9.84 -1.46 15.55
CA SER A 44 -10.46 -2.33 16.57
C SER A 44 -11.86 -1.88 16.91
N SER A 45 -12.78 -2.81 17.12
CA SER A 45 -14.18 -2.49 17.44
C SER A 45 -14.82 -3.53 18.32
N TYR A 46 -15.62 -3.05 19.28
CA TYR A 46 -16.54 -3.87 20.08
C TYR A 46 -17.87 -4.17 19.37
N SER A 47 -18.06 -3.66 18.16
CA SER A 47 -19.31 -3.81 17.44
C SER A 47 -19.50 -5.24 16.95
N THR A 48 -20.66 -5.81 17.22
CA THR A 48 -21.09 -7.12 16.70
C THR A 48 -21.93 -6.99 15.41
N ARG A 49 -22.13 -5.75 14.91
CA ARG A 49 -23.01 -5.46 13.77
C ARG A 49 -22.27 -4.97 12.53
N LEU A 50 -20.97 -4.67 12.66
CA LEU A 50 -20.19 -4.26 11.52
C LEU A 50 -19.74 -5.49 10.72
N THR A 51 -19.89 -5.43 9.42
CA THR A 51 -19.32 -6.40 8.49
C THR A 51 -17.79 -6.23 8.46
N HIS A 52 -17.06 -7.27 8.11
CA HIS A 52 -15.59 -7.28 8.04
C HIS A 52 -14.86 -7.20 9.38
N ILE A 53 -15.56 -7.23 10.52
CA ILE A 53 -14.93 -7.31 11.84
C ILE A 53 -14.59 -8.77 12.13
N GLU A 54 -13.28 -9.06 12.20
CA GLU A 54 -12.74 -10.39 12.45
C GLU A 54 -11.51 -10.31 13.35
N TYR A 55 -11.25 -11.40 14.09
CA TYR A 55 -10.02 -11.52 14.86
C TYR A 55 -8.83 -11.75 13.93
N GLY A 56 -7.83 -10.93 14.03
CA GLY A 56 -6.61 -11.01 13.22
C GLY A 56 -5.39 -10.50 13.98
N LYS A 57 -4.27 -10.36 13.28
CA LYS A 57 -3.09 -9.76 13.84
C LYS A 57 -3.30 -8.25 13.97
N ASN A 58 -3.59 -7.81 15.19
CA ASN A 58 -3.85 -6.41 15.52
C ASN A 58 -2.52 -5.62 15.61
N LYS A 59 -2.52 -4.39 15.06
CA LYS A 59 -1.39 -3.46 15.17
C LYS A 59 -1.28 -2.85 16.57
N ASP A 60 -2.41 -2.75 17.28
CA ASP A 60 -2.50 -2.16 18.62
C ASP A 60 -2.31 -3.19 19.74
N ASP A 61 -2.13 -4.47 19.40
CA ASP A 61 -1.91 -5.59 20.31
C ASP A 61 -3.05 -5.75 21.36
N ASP A 62 -4.24 -5.23 21.04
CA ASP A 62 -5.45 -5.46 21.81
C ASP A 62 -6.15 -6.76 21.37
N ALA A 63 -6.87 -7.42 22.29
CA ALA A 63 -7.56 -8.68 22.03
C ALA A 63 -8.93 -8.47 21.34
N LEU A 64 -9.11 -7.40 20.61
CA LEU A 64 -10.37 -7.06 19.97
C LEU A 64 -10.43 -7.51 18.50
N PRO A 65 -11.62 -7.86 18.01
CA PRO A 65 -11.81 -8.03 16.58
C PRO A 65 -11.64 -6.68 15.86
N GLN A 66 -11.13 -6.73 14.64
CA GLN A 66 -10.72 -5.57 13.88
C GLN A 66 -11.25 -5.60 12.46
N LEU A 67 -11.23 -4.45 11.84
CA LEU A 67 -11.42 -4.20 10.42
C LEU A 67 -10.11 -3.65 9.87
N ASN A 68 -9.65 -4.16 8.75
CA ASN A 68 -8.47 -3.62 8.06
C ASN A 68 -8.91 -2.63 6.98
N VAL A 69 -8.24 -1.48 6.94
CA VAL A 69 -8.48 -0.45 5.93
C VAL A 69 -7.19 -0.20 5.17
N LEU A 70 -7.23 -0.40 3.87
CA LEU A 70 -6.15 -0.09 2.98
C LEU A 70 -6.40 1.27 2.34
N PHE A 71 -5.38 2.10 2.24
CA PHE A 71 -5.41 3.40 1.57
C PHE A 71 -4.41 3.46 0.43
N LEU A 72 -4.80 4.14 -0.64
CA LEU A 72 -3.90 4.67 -1.65
C LEU A 72 -3.85 6.19 -1.51
N VAL A 73 -2.67 6.71 -1.32
CA VAL A 73 -2.42 8.15 -1.11
C VAL A 73 -1.50 8.65 -2.21
N ASP A 74 -1.91 9.69 -2.90
CA ASP A 74 -1.03 10.37 -3.85
C ASP A 74 0.12 11.07 -3.11
N GLN A 75 1.34 10.69 -3.44
CA GLN A 75 2.54 11.19 -2.75
C GLN A 75 2.78 12.68 -2.96
N LYS A 76 2.35 13.23 -4.07
CA LYS A 76 2.58 14.62 -4.42
C LYS A 76 1.60 15.56 -3.72
N SER A 77 0.32 15.22 -3.73
CA SER A 77 -0.73 16.03 -3.09
C SER A 77 -0.98 15.67 -1.62
N GLY A 78 -0.59 14.46 -1.19
CA GLY A 78 -0.94 13.92 0.13
C GLY A 78 -2.42 13.53 0.27
N LEU A 79 -3.18 13.52 -0.84
CA LEU A 79 -4.60 13.21 -0.81
C LEU A 79 -4.86 11.70 -0.86
N PRO A 80 -5.78 11.18 -0.03
CA PRO A 80 -6.24 9.80 -0.16
C PRO A 80 -7.12 9.68 -1.41
N ILE A 81 -6.66 8.87 -2.37
CA ILE A 81 -7.31 8.68 -3.67
C ILE A 81 -8.31 7.54 -3.63
N PHE A 82 -7.98 6.50 -2.84
CA PHE A 82 -8.77 5.29 -2.77
C PHE A 82 -8.64 4.66 -1.39
N TYR A 83 -9.68 3.97 -0.94
CA TYR A 83 -9.63 3.09 0.22
C TYR A 83 -10.42 1.80 -0.03
N ARG A 84 -10.06 0.74 0.68
CA ARG A 84 -10.80 -0.52 0.68
C ARG A 84 -10.80 -1.13 2.07
N PHE A 85 -11.97 -1.67 2.45
CA PHE A 85 -12.11 -2.47 3.66
C PHE A 85 -11.78 -3.92 3.39
N TYR A 86 -11.12 -4.56 4.35
CA TYR A 86 -10.86 -5.99 4.40
C TYR A 86 -11.25 -6.54 5.76
N ASP A 87 -11.59 -7.83 5.78
CA ASP A 87 -11.79 -8.54 7.02
C ASP A 87 -10.53 -8.48 7.88
N GLY A 88 -10.69 -8.36 9.20
CA GLY A 88 -9.58 -8.17 10.12
C GLY A 88 -8.53 -9.28 10.10
N ASN A 89 -8.88 -10.47 9.63
CA ASN A 89 -7.99 -11.62 9.46
C ASN A 89 -7.20 -11.63 8.13
N VAL A 90 -7.49 -10.70 7.21
CA VAL A 90 -6.81 -10.63 5.91
C VAL A 90 -5.44 -9.95 6.07
N PRO A 91 -4.32 -10.65 5.78
CA PRO A 91 -2.99 -10.06 5.88
C PRO A 91 -2.73 -9.06 4.75
N ASP A 92 -2.00 -7.98 5.05
CA ASP A 92 -1.65 -6.90 4.10
C ASP A 92 -1.04 -7.43 2.80
N VAL A 93 -0.16 -8.42 2.90
CA VAL A 93 0.54 -9.03 1.75
C VAL A 93 -0.42 -9.57 0.68
N SER A 94 -1.65 -9.93 1.03
CA SER A 94 -2.63 -10.48 0.09
C SER A 94 -3.42 -9.42 -0.68
N THR A 95 -3.30 -8.15 -0.32
CA THR A 95 -4.15 -7.07 -0.85
C THR A 95 -3.65 -6.46 -2.17
N ILE A 96 -2.38 -6.66 -2.54
CA ILE A 96 -1.76 -6.08 -3.77
C ILE A 96 -2.54 -6.43 -5.03
N ARG A 97 -2.95 -7.68 -5.20
CA ARG A 97 -3.72 -8.10 -6.38
C ARG A 97 -5.04 -7.32 -6.53
N HIS A 98 -5.73 -7.08 -5.43
CA HIS A 98 -6.95 -6.27 -5.44
C HIS A 98 -6.64 -4.81 -5.77
N THR A 99 -5.56 -4.26 -5.22
CA THR A 99 -5.10 -2.90 -5.51
C THR A 99 -4.81 -2.70 -7.00
N ILE A 100 -4.12 -3.66 -7.64
CA ILE A 100 -3.86 -3.63 -9.08
C ILE A 100 -5.18 -3.64 -9.88
N ALA A 101 -6.14 -4.49 -9.49
CA ALA A 101 -7.45 -4.54 -10.14
C ALA A 101 -8.23 -3.22 -9.96
N ASP A 102 -8.16 -2.61 -8.78
CA ASP A 102 -8.81 -1.33 -8.49
C ASP A 102 -8.22 -0.18 -9.31
N GLN A 103 -6.89 -0.15 -9.49
CA GLN A 103 -6.23 0.82 -10.37
C GLN A 103 -6.70 0.70 -11.80
N ALA A 104 -6.86 -0.53 -12.31
CA ALA A 104 -7.38 -0.79 -13.64
C ALA A 104 -8.83 -0.29 -13.77
N LEU A 105 -9.68 -0.56 -12.78
CA LEU A 105 -11.07 -0.08 -12.75
C LEU A 105 -11.16 1.45 -12.73
N LEU A 106 -10.26 2.11 -11.99
CA LEU A 106 -10.18 3.57 -11.94
C LEU A 106 -9.45 4.16 -13.16
N ASN A 107 -9.04 3.31 -14.13
CA ASN A 107 -8.30 3.70 -15.31
C ASN A 107 -7.09 4.61 -15.01
N MET A 108 -6.36 4.30 -13.93
CA MET A 108 -5.13 4.98 -13.56
C MET A 108 -3.97 4.37 -14.35
N LYS A 109 -3.30 5.22 -15.14
CA LYS A 109 -2.14 4.84 -15.96
C LYS A 109 -0.87 5.41 -15.36
N ASN A 110 0.27 4.85 -15.74
CA ASN A 110 1.59 5.33 -15.34
C ASN A 110 1.76 5.43 -13.81
N VAL A 111 1.21 4.45 -13.09
CA VAL A 111 1.26 4.41 -11.62
C VAL A 111 2.51 3.68 -11.16
N VAL A 112 3.19 4.27 -10.18
CA VAL A 112 4.23 3.62 -9.37
C VAL A 112 3.67 3.37 -7.98
N LEU A 113 3.55 2.11 -7.58
CA LEU A 113 3.14 1.73 -6.23
C LEU A 113 4.31 1.76 -5.27
N VAL A 114 4.19 2.52 -4.20
CA VAL A 114 5.17 2.54 -3.10
C VAL A 114 4.54 1.88 -1.88
N ALA A 115 5.17 0.83 -1.35
CA ALA A 115 4.65 0.13 -0.18
C ALA A 115 5.77 -0.33 0.77
N ASP A 116 5.40 -0.57 2.01
CA ASP A 116 6.31 -1.01 3.05
C ASP A 116 6.76 -2.48 2.87
N LYS A 117 7.67 -2.94 3.75
CA LYS A 117 8.17 -4.32 3.76
C LYS A 117 7.09 -5.38 4.01
N GLY A 118 5.92 -5.01 4.53
CA GLY A 118 4.78 -5.89 4.74
C GLY A 118 4.23 -6.47 3.45
N TYR A 119 4.31 -5.70 2.38
CA TYR A 119 3.82 -6.05 1.05
C TYR A 119 4.84 -6.79 0.18
N ASN A 120 6.11 -6.85 0.60
CA ASN A 120 7.17 -7.49 -0.17
C ASN A 120 7.07 -9.02 -0.09
N SER A 121 6.66 -9.63 -1.20
CA SER A 121 6.65 -11.08 -1.40
C SER A 121 6.88 -11.40 -2.88
N VAL A 122 7.44 -12.58 -3.15
CA VAL A 122 7.66 -13.05 -4.54
C VAL A 122 6.34 -13.02 -5.34
N LYS A 123 5.24 -13.40 -4.70
CA LYS A 123 3.91 -13.38 -5.34
C LYS A 123 3.51 -11.97 -5.75
N ASN A 124 3.65 -10.98 -4.85
CA ASN A 124 3.26 -9.60 -5.12
C ASN A 124 4.15 -8.96 -6.19
N ILE A 125 5.45 -9.25 -6.16
CA ILE A 125 6.38 -8.83 -7.21
C ILE A 125 5.95 -9.39 -8.56
N ASN A 126 5.65 -10.69 -8.64
CA ASN A 126 5.17 -11.30 -9.87
C ASN A 126 3.82 -10.74 -10.33
N ASP A 127 2.88 -10.49 -9.42
CA ASP A 127 1.59 -9.86 -9.75
C ASP A 127 1.79 -8.45 -10.35
N CYS A 128 2.72 -7.64 -9.82
CA CYS A 128 3.08 -6.34 -10.39
C CYS A 128 3.72 -6.46 -11.77
N LEU A 129 4.68 -7.37 -11.94
CA LEU A 129 5.38 -7.59 -13.22
C LEU A 129 4.42 -8.06 -14.32
N ILE A 130 3.56 -9.05 -14.03
CA ILE A 130 2.57 -9.57 -14.99
C ILE A 130 1.60 -8.48 -15.43
N ASN A 131 1.20 -7.60 -14.51
CA ASN A 131 0.26 -6.52 -14.81
C ASN A 131 0.95 -5.23 -15.27
N LYS A 132 2.28 -5.24 -15.42
CA LYS A 132 3.09 -4.08 -15.85
C LYS A 132 2.90 -2.85 -14.96
N VAL A 133 2.73 -3.07 -13.67
CA VAL A 133 2.67 -2.02 -12.65
C VAL A 133 4.06 -1.79 -12.12
N GLU A 134 4.55 -0.58 -12.20
CA GLU A 134 5.81 -0.19 -11.56
C GLU A 134 5.64 -0.14 -10.04
N PHE A 135 6.67 -0.53 -9.30
CA PHE A 135 6.60 -0.56 -7.84
C PHE A 135 7.94 -0.31 -7.15
N ILE A 136 7.86 0.19 -5.94
CA ILE A 136 8.97 0.35 -4.99
C ILE A 136 8.53 -0.29 -3.67
N PHE A 137 9.09 -1.45 -3.33
CA PHE A 137 8.79 -2.15 -2.08
C PHE A 137 10.02 -2.20 -1.18
N ASN A 138 9.84 -1.85 0.09
CA ASN A 138 10.88 -2.05 1.09
C ASN A 138 11.18 -3.54 1.26
N VAL A 139 12.46 -3.86 1.51
CA VAL A 139 12.92 -5.24 1.65
C VAL A 139 13.06 -5.61 3.12
N ARG A 140 12.66 -6.85 3.47
CA ARG A 140 12.90 -7.42 4.79
C ARG A 140 14.32 -7.95 4.89
N LEU A 141 15.18 -7.27 5.63
CA LEU A 141 16.58 -7.65 5.80
C LEU A 141 16.80 -8.80 6.80
N GLY A 142 15.80 -9.12 7.61
CA GLY A 142 15.93 -10.10 8.70
C GLY A 142 15.79 -11.58 8.28
N THR A 143 15.43 -11.90 7.05
CA THR A 143 15.19 -13.27 6.58
C THR A 143 16.49 -13.89 6.07
N LYS A 144 16.92 -15.03 6.64
CA LYS A 144 18.07 -15.80 6.12
C LYS A 144 17.78 -16.24 4.67
N GLY A 145 18.78 -16.13 3.79
CA GLY A 145 18.63 -16.46 2.36
C GLY A 145 17.85 -15.43 1.56
N CYS A 146 17.69 -14.22 2.08
CA CYS A 146 17.15 -13.11 1.30
C CYS A 146 18.26 -12.54 0.41
N LEU A 147 18.08 -12.60 -0.91
CA LEU A 147 19.04 -12.07 -1.90
C LEU A 147 19.44 -10.64 -1.61
N ALA A 148 18.48 -9.80 -1.18
CA ALA A 148 18.77 -8.42 -0.82
C ALA A 148 19.72 -8.29 0.38
N ARG A 149 19.64 -9.21 1.34
CA ARG A 149 20.58 -9.23 2.49
C ARG A 149 21.98 -9.61 2.03
N GLU A 150 22.09 -10.63 1.19
CA GLU A 150 23.38 -11.08 0.65
C GLU A 150 24.06 -9.94 -0.14
N LEU A 151 23.31 -9.25 -0.99
CA LEU A 151 23.79 -8.09 -1.74
C LEU A 151 24.20 -6.92 -0.84
N ILE A 152 23.44 -6.63 0.22
CA ILE A 152 23.79 -5.57 1.18
C ILE A 152 25.04 -5.96 1.96
N ASP A 153 25.17 -7.21 2.39
CA ASP A 153 26.34 -7.67 3.13
C ASP A 153 27.60 -7.67 2.25
N GLU A 154 27.48 -8.03 0.97
CA GLU A 154 28.56 -7.95 -0.03
C GLU A 154 29.04 -6.51 -0.25
N HIS A 155 28.09 -5.58 -0.31
CA HIS A 155 28.38 -4.16 -0.57
C HIS A 155 28.31 -3.27 0.67
N ARG A 156 28.34 -3.84 1.87
CA ARG A 156 28.17 -3.14 3.15
C ARG A 156 29.13 -1.95 3.33
N LYS A 157 30.37 -2.08 2.84
CA LYS A 157 31.38 -1.00 2.91
C LYS A 157 30.98 0.21 2.06
N GLU A 158 30.40 -0.03 0.89
CA GLU A 158 29.91 1.02 0.00
C GLU A 158 28.72 1.77 0.63
N PHE A 159 27.82 1.05 1.34
CA PHE A 159 26.68 1.66 2.06
C PHE A 159 27.12 2.41 3.33
N ALA A 160 28.26 2.10 3.92
CA ALA A 160 28.74 2.73 5.13
C ALA A 160 29.43 4.09 4.87
N ASP A 161 29.79 4.38 3.65
CA ASP A 161 30.46 5.65 3.28
C ASP A 161 29.44 6.78 3.06
N LEU A 162 28.75 7.12 4.16
CA LEU A 162 27.78 8.22 4.21
C LEU A 162 28.43 9.61 4.03
N ASN A 163 29.76 9.70 4.00
CA ASN A 163 30.49 10.95 3.78
C ASN A 163 30.65 11.29 2.29
N SER A 164 30.25 10.41 1.39
CA SER A 164 30.37 10.64 -0.07
C SER A 164 29.40 11.72 -0.62
N GLY A 165 28.53 12.28 0.21
CA GLY A 165 27.55 13.29 -0.18
C GLY A 165 26.35 12.77 -0.99
N ASP A 166 26.37 11.51 -1.41
CA ASP A 166 25.23 10.85 -2.06
C ASP A 166 24.52 9.95 -1.03
N PRO A 167 23.30 10.32 -0.57
CA PRO A 167 22.55 9.55 0.41
C PRO A 167 22.01 8.22 -0.15
N TYR A 168 22.20 7.94 -1.45
CA TYR A 168 21.62 6.78 -2.11
C TYR A 168 22.65 6.04 -2.97
N ILE A 169 22.92 4.79 -2.62
CA ILE A 169 23.65 3.88 -3.50
C ILE A 169 22.62 3.14 -4.37
N ARG A 170 22.65 3.41 -5.69
CA ARG A 170 21.84 2.69 -6.67
C ARG A 170 22.67 1.57 -7.28
N LYS A 171 22.22 0.33 -7.15
CA LYS A 171 22.78 -0.81 -7.88
C LYS A 171 21.70 -1.42 -8.77
N ASN A 172 21.98 -1.48 -10.07
CA ASN A 172 21.20 -2.26 -11.01
C ASN A 172 21.70 -3.70 -10.95
N ILE A 173 20.83 -4.60 -10.53
CA ILE A 173 21.09 -6.03 -10.53
C ILE A 173 20.52 -6.55 -11.84
N ALA A 174 21.39 -7.01 -12.72
CA ALA A 174 20.97 -7.76 -13.90
C ALA A 174 20.41 -9.12 -13.43
N THR A 175 19.15 -9.39 -13.71
CA THR A 175 18.50 -10.70 -13.51
C THR A 175 18.72 -11.58 -14.73
#